data_63c5dce50a73a9b79ef8b03f768f2e7a
#
_entry.id   63c5dce50a73a9b79ef8b03f768f2e7a
#
_cell.length_a   1.000
_cell.length_b   1.000
_cell.length_c   1.000
_cell.angle_alpha   90.00
_cell.angle_beta   90.00
_cell.angle_gamma   90.00
#
_symmetry.space_group_name_H-M   'P 1'
#
loop_
_entity.id
_entity.type
_entity.pdbx_description
1 polymer ?
#
loop_
_entity_poly.entity_id
_entity_poly.type
_entity_poly.pdbx_seq_one_letter_code
_entity_poly.pdbx_strand_id
1 'polypeptide(L)'
;TSALTTVVNAQITEMQNTVISNPQLQLTLMNGAELSNASITEPTLQEIVTRDLPRSGNTISIGLKDIIKGESQIVAMRIAVPPIEGENISLLTAAITEGNNVVVEQTASLSCTDDKELYNQEDDPNPRILLSSSEATVLLRKFDDPEAKEKATIILENIKETETELLTDQTSDTVINARKISGDIKPGMSESEKKRVLHETTVIGQDKNLTCPNCNATIRSTTKFCVKCGKPIKKNEVAK
;
A
#
# COMPACT_ATOMS: atom_id res chain seq x y z
N THR A 1 22.52 -18.44 -21.66
CA THR A 1 22.91 -19.08 -20.38
C THR A 1 22.96 -18.07 -19.24
N SER A 2 23.53 -16.87 -19.42
CA SER A 2 23.67 -15.88 -18.32
C SER A 2 22.34 -15.40 -17.75
N ALA A 3 21.34 -15.12 -18.60
CA ALA A 3 20.03 -14.64 -18.15
C ALA A 3 19.28 -15.68 -17.28
N LEU A 4 19.32 -16.97 -17.65
CA LEU A 4 18.72 -18.04 -16.86
C LEU A 4 19.39 -18.18 -15.49
N THR A 5 20.73 -18.13 -15.45
CA THR A 5 21.47 -18.20 -14.20
C THR A 5 21.14 -17.02 -13.28
N THR A 6 20.96 -15.82 -13.83
CA THR A 6 20.55 -14.63 -13.04
C THR A 6 19.16 -14.81 -12.44
N VAL A 7 18.19 -15.31 -13.22
CA VAL A 7 16.83 -15.57 -12.73
C VAL A 7 16.83 -16.65 -11.65
N VAL A 8 17.54 -17.75 -11.85
CA VAL A 8 17.61 -18.85 -10.86
C VAL A 8 18.27 -18.38 -9.56
N ASN A 9 19.37 -17.63 -9.65
CA ASN A 9 20.03 -17.09 -8.44
C ASN A 9 19.14 -16.08 -7.69
N ALA A 10 18.38 -15.24 -8.40
CA ALA A 10 17.43 -14.34 -7.77
C ALA A 10 16.34 -15.10 -7.01
N GLN A 11 15.76 -16.15 -7.61
CA GLN A 11 14.76 -16.99 -6.95
C GLN A 11 15.32 -17.73 -5.72
N ILE A 12 16.53 -18.25 -5.80
CA ILE A 12 17.20 -18.90 -4.66
C ILE A 12 17.40 -17.89 -3.52
N THR A 13 17.83 -16.68 -3.82
CA THR A 13 18.03 -15.61 -2.83
C THR A 13 16.70 -15.21 -2.19
N GLU A 14 15.64 -15.09 -2.96
CA GLU A 14 14.30 -14.81 -2.47
C GLU A 14 13.83 -15.90 -1.50
N MET A 15 13.94 -17.16 -1.89
CA MET A 15 13.59 -18.31 -1.03
C MET A 15 14.40 -18.33 0.28
N GLN A 16 15.67 -17.99 0.25
CA GLN A 16 16.53 -17.94 1.45
C GLN A 16 16.19 -16.78 2.39
N ASN A 17 15.58 -15.72 1.88
CA ASN A 17 15.20 -14.54 2.66
C ASN A 17 13.71 -14.54 3.07
N THR A 18 12.93 -15.53 2.63
CA THR A 18 11.53 -15.65 3.04
C THR A 18 11.45 -15.93 4.55
N VAL A 19 10.70 -15.07 5.23
CA VAL A 19 10.50 -15.14 6.70
C VAL A 19 9.18 -15.83 7.01
N ILE A 20 8.13 -15.56 6.20
CA ILE A 20 6.80 -16.16 6.34
C ILE A 20 6.30 -16.54 4.94
N SER A 21 5.92 -17.79 4.76
CA SER A 21 5.40 -18.32 3.49
C SER A 21 3.87 -18.35 3.50
N ASN A 22 3.25 -17.96 2.39
CA ASN A 22 1.80 -17.92 2.22
C ASN A 22 1.06 -17.26 3.41
N PRO A 23 1.48 -16.07 3.86
CA PRO A 23 0.84 -15.42 4.99
C PRO A 23 -0.62 -15.05 4.66
N GLN A 24 -1.47 -15.14 5.69
CA GLN A 24 -2.84 -14.66 5.63
C GLN A 24 -2.99 -13.51 6.61
N LEU A 25 -3.56 -12.40 6.15
CA LEU A 25 -4.04 -11.35 7.04
C LEU A 25 -5.48 -11.69 7.42
N GLN A 26 -5.70 -12.04 8.68
CA GLN A 26 -7.02 -12.27 9.24
C GLN A 26 -7.50 -11.01 9.96
N LEU A 27 -8.69 -10.54 9.57
CA LEU A 27 -9.34 -9.37 10.15
C LEU A 27 -10.59 -9.83 10.87
N THR A 28 -10.60 -9.80 12.19
CA THR A 28 -11.78 -10.07 12.99
C THR A 28 -12.46 -8.75 13.34
N LEU A 29 -13.61 -8.50 12.72
CA LEU A 29 -14.38 -7.27 12.89
C LEU A 29 -15.29 -7.38 14.11
N MET A 30 -15.39 -6.29 14.89
CA MET A 30 -16.12 -6.23 16.14
C MET A 30 -17.07 -5.03 16.15
N ASN A 31 -18.05 -5.05 17.06
CA ASN A 31 -18.97 -3.95 17.31
C ASN A 31 -19.69 -3.39 16.06
N GLY A 32 -20.02 -4.29 15.12
CA GLY A 32 -20.70 -3.91 13.88
C GLY A 32 -19.80 -3.22 12.84
N ALA A 33 -18.49 -3.19 13.05
CA ALA A 33 -17.55 -2.68 12.05
C ALA A 33 -17.59 -3.53 10.77
N GLU A 34 -17.46 -2.90 9.61
CA GLU A 34 -17.48 -3.55 8.31
C GLU A 34 -16.30 -3.11 7.43
N LEU A 35 -15.66 -4.06 6.74
CA LEU A 35 -14.65 -3.75 5.74
C LEU A 35 -15.33 -3.27 4.45
N SER A 36 -15.22 -1.97 4.15
CA SER A 36 -15.84 -1.37 2.97
C SER A 36 -14.92 -1.33 1.75
N ASN A 37 -13.62 -1.12 1.96
CA ASN A 37 -12.62 -1.12 0.89
C ASN A 37 -11.26 -1.61 1.42
N ALA A 38 -10.45 -2.21 0.54
CA ALA A 38 -9.09 -2.61 0.84
C ALA A 38 -8.23 -2.65 -0.43
N SER A 39 -6.94 -2.35 -0.29
CA SER A 39 -5.94 -2.46 -1.34
C SER A 39 -4.60 -2.87 -0.76
N ILE A 40 -3.89 -3.77 -1.41
CA ILE A 40 -2.46 -3.94 -1.18
C ILE A 40 -1.77 -2.83 -1.95
N THR A 41 -0.99 -2.00 -1.26
CA THR A 41 -0.32 -0.84 -1.88
C THR A 41 1.16 -1.05 -2.07
N GLU A 42 1.76 -1.98 -1.35
CA GLU A 42 3.13 -2.46 -1.51
C GLU A 42 3.20 -3.99 -1.48
N PRO A 43 4.13 -4.58 -2.21
CA PRO A 43 5.10 -4.00 -3.16
C PRO A 43 4.49 -3.64 -4.52
N THR A 44 3.27 -4.03 -4.78
CA THR A 44 2.53 -3.73 -6.02
C THR A 44 1.09 -3.41 -5.69
N LEU A 45 0.55 -2.38 -6.33
CA LEU A 45 -0.84 -2.01 -6.14
C LEU A 45 -1.79 -3.10 -6.66
N GLN A 46 -2.60 -3.64 -5.75
CA GLN A 46 -3.64 -4.62 -6.03
C GLN A 46 -4.92 -4.25 -5.29
N GLU A 47 -6.00 -4.06 -6.03
CA GLU A 47 -7.34 -3.91 -5.46
C GLU A 47 -7.79 -5.24 -4.83
N ILE A 48 -8.38 -5.16 -3.66
CA ILE A 48 -8.99 -6.30 -2.98
C ILE A 48 -10.51 -6.18 -3.12
N VAL A 49 -11.11 -7.13 -3.84
CA VAL A 49 -12.57 -7.19 -3.99
C VAL A 49 -13.17 -7.72 -2.69
N THR A 50 -13.55 -6.82 -1.80
CA THR A 50 -13.95 -7.16 -0.40
C THR A 50 -15.13 -8.12 -0.29
N ARG A 51 -16.07 -8.11 -1.28
CA ARG A 51 -17.22 -9.02 -1.35
C ARG A 51 -16.84 -10.48 -1.61
N ASP A 52 -15.68 -10.70 -2.26
CA ASP A 52 -15.24 -12.03 -2.69
C ASP A 52 -14.27 -12.67 -1.68
N LEU A 53 -13.95 -11.96 -0.59
CA LEU A 53 -13.04 -12.45 0.42
C LEU A 53 -13.65 -13.60 1.23
N PRO A 54 -12.85 -14.65 1.54
CA PRO A 54 -13.27 -15.71 2.43
C PRO A 54 -13.68 -15.15 3.81
N ARG A 55 -14.84 -15.59 4.31
CA ARG A 55 -15.38 -15.15 5.61
C ARG A 55 -15.72 -16.33 6.48
N SER A 56 -15.42 -16.23 7.76
CA SER A 56 -15.85 -17.16 8.80
C SER A 56 -16.39 -16.35 9.99
N GLY A 57 -17.70 -16.23 10.08
CA GLY A 57 -18.34 -15.31 11.03
C GLY A 57 -17.90 -13.88 10.75
N ASN A 58 -17.33 -13.22 11.74
CA ASN A 58 -16.81 -11.85 11.64
C ASN A 58 -15.36 -11.75 11.16
N THR A 59 -14.72 -12.89 10.86
CA THR A 59 -13.34 -12.93 10.40
C THR A 59 -13.27 -12.98 8.88
N ILE A 60 -12.47 -12.10 8.29
CA ILE A 60 -12.19 -12.00 6.86
C ILE A 60 -10.73 -12.38 6.66
N SER A 61 -10.41 -13.17 5.63
CA SER A 61 -9.04 -13.56 5.30
C SER A 61 -8.59 -12.95 3.98
N ILE A 62 -7.41 -12.33 3.98
CA ILE A 62 -6.75 -11.74 2.82
C ILE A 62 -5.42 -12.46 2.64
N GLY A 63 -5.24 -13.12 1.48
CA GLY A 63 -3.95 -13.73 1.14
C GLY A 63 -2.91 -12.64 0.83
N LEU A 64 -1.74 -12.78 1.42
CA LEU A 64 -0.60 -11.90 1.16
C LEU A 64 0.48 -12.67 0.39
N LYS A 65 1.42 -11.94 -0.21
CA LYS A 65 2.65 -12.54 -0.76
C LYS A 65 3.57 -12.97 0.38
N ASP A 66 4.50 -13.85 0.09
CA ASP A 66 5.55 -14.23 1.04
C ASP A 66 6.22 -13.00 1.63
N ILE A 67 6.43 -13.01 2.94
CA ILE A 67 7.11 -11.92 3.62
C ILE A 67 8.62 -12.20 3.56
N ILE A 68 9.33 -11.31 2.90
CA ILE A 68 10.77 -11.40 2.67
C ILE A 68 11.48 -10.47 3.63
N LYS A 69 12.60 -10.91 4.18
CA LYS A 69 13.40 -10.11 5.09
C LYS A 69 13.84 -8.79 4.48
N GLY A 70 13.45 -7.70 5.11
CA GLY A 70 13.79 -6.34 4.66
C GLY A 70 12.80 -5.74 3.65
N GLU A 71 11.75 -6.47 3.29
CA GLU A 71 10.64 -5.95 2.50
C GLU A 71 9.43 -5.67 3.38
N SER A 72 8.58 -4.74 2.97
CA SER A 72 7.30 -4.47 3.62
C SER A 72 6.16 -4.79 2.66
N GLN A 73 5.04 -5.19 3.24
CA GLN A 73 3.75 -5.21 2.55
C GLN A 73 2.81 -4.28 3.29
N ILE A 74 2.10 -3.45 2.55
CA ILE A 74 1.13 -2.52 3.12
C ILE A 74 -0.24 -2.84 2.55
N VAL A 75 -1.19 -3.03 3.46
CA VAL A 75 -2.61 -3.16 3.15
C VAL A 75 -3.31 -1.94 3.71
N ALA A 76 -3.79 -1.07 2.82
CA ALA A 76 -4.65 0.05 3.19
C ALA A 76 -6.11 -0.41 3.15
N MET A 77 -6.89 -0.05 4.18
CA MET A 77 -8.28 -0.46 4.26
C MET A 77 -9.17 0.63 4.86
N ARG A 78 -10.45 0.62 4.47
CA ARG A 78 -11.49 1.47 5.04
C ARG A 78 -12.47 0.61 5.81
N ILE A 79 -12.61 0.92 7.09
CA ILE A 79 -13.56 0.27 7.99
C ILE A 79 -14.72 1.23 8.20
N ALA A 80 -15.93 0.79 7.86
CA ALA A 80 -17.16 1.49 8.22
C ALA A 80 -17.54 1.11 9.66
N VAL A 81 -17.78 2.10 10.49
CA VAL A 81 -18.14 1.93 11.90
C VAL A 81 -19.57 2.46 12.10
N PRO A 82 -20.50 1.67 12.66
CA PRO A 82 -21.81 2.18 12.99
C PRO A 82 -21.70 3.22 14.11
N PRO A 83 -22.76 4.02 14.34
CA PRO A 83 -22.79 4.91 15.50
C PRO A 83 -22.62 4.09 16.79
N ILE A 84 -21.55 4.37 17.52
CA ILE A 84 -21.22 3.73 18.80
C ILE A 84 -20.79 4.80 19.78
N GLU A 85 -21.05 4.58 21.07
CA GLU A 85 -20.63 5.48 22.15
C GLU A 85 -19.67 4.76 23.06
N GLY A 86 -18.67 5.47 23.57
CA GLY A 86 -17.72 4.96 24.55
C GLY A 86 -16.26 5.25 24.22
N GLU A 87 -15.40 4.83 25.13
CA GLU A 87 -13.94 4.94 25.02
C GLU A 87 -13.32 3.57 24.78
N ASN A 88 -12.21 3.52 24.04
CA ASN A 88 -11.42 2.31 23.75
C ASN A 88 -12.26 1.14 23.20
N ILE A 89 -13.18 1.43 22.30
CA ILE A 89 -14.02 0.41 21.66
C ILE A 89 -13.19 -0.32 20.63
N SER A 90 -12.96 -1.61 20.84
CA SER A 90 -12.23 -2.45 19.89
C SER A 90 -13.06 -2.62 18.60
N LEU A 91 -12.49 -2.25 17.46
CA LEU A 91 -13.15 -2.32 16.15
C LEU A 91 -12.72 -3.53 15.34
N LEU A 92 -11.46 -3.84 15.40
CA LEU A 92 -10.92 -4.96 14.66
C LEU A 92 -9.68 -5.53 15.35
N THR A 93 -9.49 -6.83 15.21
CA THR A 93 -8.21 -7.48 15.45
C THR A 93 -7.64 -7.95 14.12
N ALA A 94 -6.40 -7.54 13.83
CA ALA A 94 -5.65 -7.95 12.66
C ALA A 94 -4.56 -8.94 13.07
N ALA A 95 -4.55 -10.12 12.47
CA ALA A 95 -3.54 -11.14 12.72
C ALA A 95 -2.87 -11.59 11.42
N ILE A 96 -1.55 -11.73 11.43
CA ILE A 96 -0.82 -12.41 10.37
C ILE A 96 -0.66 -13.88 10.79
N THR A 97 -1.09 -14.78 9.93
CA THR A 97 -0.99 -16.22 10.18
C THR A 97 -0.17 -16.91 9.09
N GLU A 98 0.54 -17.98 9.47
CA GLU A 98 1.18 -18.93 8.57
C GLU A 98 0.54 -20.30 8.81
N GLY A 99 -0.28 -20.75 7.87
CA GLY A 99 -1.16 -21.89 8.09
C GLY A 99 -2.09 -21.65 9.28
N ASN A 100 -2.00 -22.47 10.32
CA ASN A 100 -2.81 -22.35 11.54
C ASN A 100 -2.13 -21.58 12.68
N ASN A 101 -0.90 -21.10 12.47
CA ASN A 101 -0.14 -20.41 13.50
C ASN A 101 -0.32 -18.88 13.37
N VAL A 102 -0.67 -18.23 14.47
CA VAL A 102 -0.64 -16.75 14.55
C VAL A 102 0.80 -16.32 14.77
N VAL A 103 1.32 -15.51 13.85
CA VAL A 103 2.68 -14.97 13.90
C VAL A 103 2.70 -13.65 14.69
N VAL A 104 1.73 -12.79 14.40
CA VAL A 104 1.55 -11.49 15.08
C VAL A 104 0.07 -11.12 15.07
N GLU A 105 -0.36 -10.46 16.13
CA GLU A 105 -1.73 -9.96 16.27
C GLU A 105 -1.74 -8.58 16.87
N GLN A 106 -2.62 -7.73 16.40
CA GLN A 106 -2.82 -6.36 16.87
C GLN A 106 -4.31 -6.01 16.87
N THR A 107 -4.78 -5.37 17.93
CA THR A 107 -6.15 -4.85 18.01
C THR A 107 -6.16 -3.35 17.80
N ALA A 108 -7.07 -2.86 16.96
CA ALA A 108 -7.36 -1.45 16.78
C ALA A 108 -8.64 -1.07 17.50
N SER A 109 -8.58 0.01 18.26
CA SER A 109 -9.70 0.57 19.04
C SER A 109 -9.94 2.01 18.65
N LEU A 110 -11.17 2.46 18.89
CA LEU A 110 -11.63 3.83 18.67
C LEU A 110 -12.26 4.37 19.95
N SER A 111 -12.01 5.63 20.24
CA SER A 111 -12.74 6.39 21.26
C SER A 111 -13.61 7.44 20.59
N CYS A 112 -14.90 7.51 20.98
CA CYS A 112 -15.79 8.53 20.48
C CYS A 112 -15.72 9.77 21.35
N THR A 113 -15.67 10.94 20.74
CA THR A 113 -15.65 12.23 21.44
C THR A 113 -16.54 13.25 20.75
N ASP A 114 -17.23 14.07 21.53
CA ASP A 114 -17.94 15.25 21.04
C ASP A 114 -17.01 16.48 20.90
N ASP A 115 -15.78 16.37 21.39
CA ASP A 115 -14.79 17.44 21.31
C ASP A 115 -14.14 17.49 19.92
N LYS A 116 -14.50 18.53 19.17
CA LYS A 116 -13.97 18.76 17.82
C LYS A 116 -12.47 19.04 17.78
N GLU A 117 -11.89 19.58 18.84
CA GLU A 117 -10.45 19.85 18.90
C GLU A 117 -9.69 18.54 19.06
N LEU A 118 -10.15 17.62 19.93
CA LEU A 118 -9.61 16.28 20.07
C LEU A 118 -9.76 15.46 18.79
N TYR A 119 -10.93 15.51 18.15
CA TYR A 119 -11.19 14.82 16.88
C TYR A 119 -10.20 15.23 15.77
N ASN A 120 -9.83 16.52 15.71
CA ASN A 120 -8.93 17.04 14.68
C ASN A 120 -7.44 16.88 15.02
N GLN A 121 -7.08 16.57 16.27
CA GLN A 121 -5.67 16.48 16.70
C GLN A 121 -4.97 15.16 16.32
N GLU A 122 -5.73 14.10 16.10
CA GLU A 122 -5.19 12.74 15.84
C GLU A 122 -5.33 12.27 14.39
N ASP A 123 -5.66 13.17 13.46
CA ASP A 123 -5.82 12.79 12.04
C ASP A 123 -4.45 12.60 11.37
N ASP A 124 -4.00 11.34 11.26
CA ASP A 124 -2.92 10.98 10.35
C ASP A 124 -3.47 10.90 8.92
N PRO A 125 -3.12 11.82 8.01
CA PRO A 125 -3.62 11.83 6.65
C PRO A 125 -3.11 10.66 5.80
N ASN A 126 -2.00 10.02 6.21
CA ASN A 126 -1.33 9.01 5.39
C ASN A 126 -2.22 7.82 5.00
N PRO A 127 -2.92 7.11 5.91
CA PRO A 127 -3.76 5.98 5.53
C PRO A 127 -4.89 6.37 4.58
N ARG A 128 -5.53 7.52 4.81
CA ARG A 128 -6.62 8.03 3.99
C ARG A 128 -6.14 8.38 2.59
N ILE A 129 -5.05 9.12 2.49
CA ILE A 129 -4.49 9.55 1.20
C ILE A 129 -3.93 8.37 0.43
N LEU A 130 -3.26 7.42 1.09
CA LEU A 130 -2.76 6.21 0.48
C LEU A 130 -3.89 5.39 -0.15
N LEU A 131 -4.99 5.17 0.58
CA LEU A 131 -6.14 4.44 0.07
C LEU A 131 -6.81 5.19 -1.10
N SER A 132 -7.06 6.50 -0.96
CA SER A 132 -7.67 7.32 -2.01
C SER A 132 -6.83 7.36 -3.28
N SER A 133 -5.51 7.49 -3.17
CA SER A 133 -4.60 7.44 -4.33
C SER A 133 -4.59 6.07 -5.00
N SER A 134 -4.74 5.00 -4.21
CA SER A 134 -4.88 3.65 -4.73
C SER A 134 -6.19 3.47 -5.48
N GLU A 135 -7.32 3.95 -4.92
CA GLU A 135 -8.63 3.96 -5.58
C GLU A 135 -8.58 4.73 -6.92
N ALA A 136 -7.99 5.93 -6.93
CA ALA A 136 -7.82 6.71 -8.15
C ALA A 136 -7.02 5.94 -9.20
N THR A 137 -5.92 5.29 -8.80
CA THR A 137 -5.08 4.51 -9.72
C THR A 137 -5.84 3.32 -10.31
N VAL A 138 -6.66 2.62 -9.52
CA VAL A 138 -7.52 1.53 -9.99
C VAL A 138 -8.55 2.04 -11.01
N LEU A 139 -9.17 3.19 -10.75
CA LEU A 139 -10.10 3.82 -11.69
C LEU A 139 -9.41 4.22 -13.01
N LEU A 140 -8.20 4.76 -12.93
CA LEU A 140 -7.40 5.15 -14.10
C LEU A 140 -7.02 3.96 -15.00
N ARG A 141 -6.99 2.73 -14.47
CA ARG A 141 -6.80 1.51 -15.27
C ARG A 141 -7.95 1.19 -16.22
N LYS A 142 -9.12 1.79 -16.01
CA LYS A 142 -10.28 1.69 -16.90
C LYS A 142 -10.19 2.75 -18.01
N PHE A 143 -9.19 2.64 -18.88
CA PHE A 143 -8.79 3.65 -19.86
C PHE A 143 -9.90 4.18 -20.77
N ASP A 144 -10.87 3.35 -21.10
CA ASP A 144 -11.96 3.66 -22.02
C ASP A 144 -13.23 4.13 -21.29
N ASP A 145 -13.17 4.29 -19.97
CA ASP A 145 -14.28 4.75 -19.13
C ASP A 145 -14.06 6.22 -18.72
N PRO A 146 -14.72 7.18 -19.36
CA PRO A 146 -14.58 8.60 -19.05
C PRO A 146 -15.08 8.94 -17.64
N GLU A 147 -16.10 8.22 -17.13
CA GLU A 147 -16.64 8.42 -15.78
C GLU A 147 -15.63 7.99 -14.72
N ALA A 148 -14.94 6.86 -14.95
CA ALA A 148 -13.88 6.40 -14.06
C ALA A 148 -12.72 7.40 -14.02
N LYS A 149 -12.34 7.98 -15.16
CA LYS A 149 -11.30 9.01 -15.23
C LYS A 149 -11.70 10.28 -14.48
N GLU A 150 -12.93 10.76 -14.66
CA GLU A 150 -13.44 11.93 -13.96
C GLU A 150 -13.45 11.71 -12.44
N LYS A 151 -13.95 10.56 -11.97
CA LYS A 151 -13.93 10.19 -10.55
C LYS A 151 -12.50 10.15 -9.99
N ALA A 152 -11.56 9.56 -10.72
CA ALA A 152 -10.16 9.52 -10.31
C ALA A 152 -9.57 10.93 -10.18
N THR A 153 -9.86 11.81 -11.12
CA THR A 153 -9.40 13.21 -11.10
C THR A 153 -9.94 13.93 -9.86
N ILE A 154 -11.23 13.82 -9.59
CA ILE A 154 -11.84 14.42 -8.38
C ILE A 154 -11.18 13.90 -7.10
N ILE A 155 -10.91 12.59 -7.01
CA ILE A 155 -10.21 12.03 -5.84
C ILE A 155 -8.84 12.66 -5.66
N LEU A 156 -8.06 12.81 -6.74
CA LEU A 156 -6.71 13.36 -6.69
C LEU A 156 -6.68 14.89 -6.40
N GLU A 157 -7.68 15.63 -6.89
CA GLU A 157 -7.84 17.06 -6.61
C GLU A 157 -8.25 17.33 -5.15
N ASN A 158 -8.98 16.41 -4.53
CA ASN A 158 -9.38 16.52 -3.13
C ASN A 158 -8.21 16.31 -2.14
N ILE A 159 -7.05 15.84 -2.60
CA ILE A 159 -5.84 15.76 -1.78
C ILE A 159 -5.21 17.15 -1.73
N LYS A 160 -5.38 17.84 -0.60
CA LYS A 160 -4.92 19.21 -0.39
C LYS A 160 -3.39 19.29 -0.39
N GLU A 161 -2.86 20.39 -0.90
CA GLU A 161 -1.40 20.64 -0.87
C GLU A 161 -0.86 20.67 0.57
N THR A 162 -1.62 21.26 1.51
CA THR A 162 -1.24 21.34 2.92
C THR A 162 -1.11 19.96 3.59
N GLU A 163 -1.81 18.94 3.08
CA GLU A 163 -1.70 17.58 3.58
C GLU A 163 -0.47 16.86 3.02
N THR A 164 0.02 17.27 1.85
CA THR A 164 1.17 16.59 1.20
C THR A 164 2.49 16.82 1.95
N GLU A 165 2.59 17.86 2.77
CA GLU A 165 3.76 18.10 3.62
C GLU A 165 3.89 17.11 4.77
N LEU A 166 2.77 16.51 5.20
CA LEU A 166 2.69 15.53 6.29
C LEU A 166 2.81 14.08 5.81
N LEU A 167 2.89 13.87 4.49
CA LEU A 167 2.93 12.52 3.93
C LEU A 167 4.28 11.84 4.16
N THR A 168 4.23 10.54 4.42
CA THR A 168 5.42 9.68 4.30
C THR A 168 5.92 9.68 2.86
N ASP A 169 7.21 9.45 2.65
CA ASP A 169 7.82 9.39 1.31
C ASP A 169 7.03 8.44 0.39
N GLN A 170 6.57 7.32 0.94
CA GLN A 170 5.78 6.32 0.20
C GLN A 170 4.40 6.83 -0.21
N THR A 171 3.64 7.43 0.70
CA THR A 171 2.32 8.00 0.39
C THR A 171 2.47 9.10 -0.64
N SER A 172 3.48 9.96 -0.49
CA SER A 172 3.82 11.01 -1.45
C SER A 172 4.12 10.46 -2.84
N ASP A 173 4.96 9.44 -2.95
CA ASP A 173 5.28 8.78 -4.23
C ASP A 173 4.02 8.19 -4.88
N THR A 174 3.13 7.59 -4.10
CA THR A 174 1.86 7.05 -4.61
C THR A 174 0.97 8.15 -5.20
N VAL A 175 0.85 9.30 -4.52
CA VAL A 175 0.10 10.47 -5.01
C VAL A 175 0.71 11.03 -6.30
N ILE A 176 2.03 11.24 -6.31
CA ILE A 176 2.75 11.78 -7.47
C ILE A 176 2.56 10.87 -8.68
N ASN A 177 2.69 9.55 -8.51
CA ASN A 177 2.52 8.59 -9.58
C ASN A 177 1.07 8.57 -10.09
N ALA A 178 0.06 8.58 -9.20
CA ALA A 178 -1.34 8.62 -9.60
C ALA A 178 -1.68 9.89 -10.41
N ARG A 179 -1.17 11.06 -9.99
CA ARG A 179 -1.31 12.33 -10.72
C ARG A 179 -0.63 12.30 -12.10
N LYS A 180 0.59 11.75 -12.18
CA LYS A 180 1.29 11.56 -13.44
C LYS A 180 0.50 10.69 -14.40
N ILE A 181 0.02 9.52 -13.94
CA ILE A 181 -0.79 8.61 -14.75
C ILE A 181 -2.08 9.27 -15.23
N SER A 182 -2.76 10.04 -14.38
CA SER A 182 -3.96 10.81 -14.75
C SER A 182 -3.69 11.77 -15.90
N GLY A 183 -2.51 12.42 -15.91
CA GLY A 183 -2.07 13.30 -17.00
C GLY A 183 -1.69 12.58 -18.28
N ASP A 184 -1.18 11.35 -18.19
CA ASP A 184 -0.73 10.55 -19.34
C ASP A 184 -1.88 9.87 -20.10
N ILE A 185 -3.04 9.67 -19.45
CA ILE A 185 -4.21 9.04 -20.09
C ILE A 185 -4.90 10.02 -21.03
N LYS A 186 -4.93 9.67 -22.33
CA LYS A 186 -5.55 10.45 -23.39
C LYS A 186 -6.62 9.62 -24.13
N PRO A 187 -7.68 10.26 -24.66
CA PRO A 187 -8.61 9.59 -25.55
C PRO A 187 -7.89 9.03 -26.79
N GLY A 188 -8.25 7.80 -27.19
CA GLY A 188 -7.72 7.19 -28.39
C GLY A 188 -6.30 6.59 -28.26
N MET A 189 -5.84 6.33 -27.03
CA MET A 189 -4.55 5.64 -26.82
C MET A 189 -4.51 4.27 -27.51
N SER A 190 -3.38 3.96 -28.13
CA SER A 190 -3.09 2.65 -28.70
C SER A 190 -2.94 1.57 -27.59
N GLU A 191 -3.12 0.30 -27.95
CA GLU A 191 -2.94 -0.82 -27.00
C GLU A 191 -1.52 -0.87 -26.40
N SER A 192 -0.49 -0.43 -27.14
CA SER A 192 0.88 -0.36 -26.63
C SER A 192 1.05 0.74 -25.57
N GLU A 193 0.40 1.88 -25.75
CA GLU A 193 0.40 2.98 -24.78
C GLU A 193 -0.38 2.59 -23.52
N LYS A 194 -1.56 1.98 -23.67
CA LYS A 194 -2.33 1.43 -22.53
C LYS A 194 -1.51 0.43 -21.73
N LYS A 195 -0.81 -0.51 -22.39
CA LYS A 195 0.07 -1.47 -21.72
C LYS A 195 1.23 -0.81 -20.96
N ARG A 196 1.81 0.26 -21.53
CA ARG A 196 2.88 1.02 -20.85
C ARG A 196 2.33 1.67 -19.57
N VAL A 197 1.22 2.38 -19.64
CA VAL A 197 0.60 3.03 -18.47
C VAL A 197 0.18 1.97 -17.45
N LEU A 198 -0.37 0.84 -17.87
CA LEU A 198 -0.73 -0.26 -16.98
C LEU A 198 0.52 -0.82 -16.26
N HIS A 199 1.63 -0.98 -16.96
CA HIS A 199 2.89 -1.39 -16.36
C HIS A 199 3.37 -0.36 -15.33
N GLU A 200 3.38 0.92 -15.68
CA GLU A 200 3.76 2.00 -14.77
C GLU A 200 2.89 2.01 -13.50
N THR A 201 1.56 1.78 -13.62
CA THR A 201 0.66 1.69 -12.47
C THR A 201 0.87 0.47 -11.59
N THR A 202 1.38 -0.62 -12.16
CA THR A 202 1.63 -1.87 -11.42
C THR A 202 2.97 -1.82 -10.68
N VAL A 203 3.93 -1.06 -11.23
CA VAL A 203 5.28 -0.89 -10.67
C VAL A 203 5.36 0.20 -9.60
N ILE A 204 4.23 0.90 -9.29
CA ILE A 204 4.14 1.80 -8.13
C ILE A 204 4.45 0.97 -6.87
N GLY A 205 5.58 1.25 -6.23
CA GLY A 205 6.07 0.48 -5.07
C GLY A 205 7.18 -0.53 -5.38
N GLN A 206 7.48 -0.84 -6.65
CA GLN A 206 8.74 -1.52 -6.96
C GLN A 206 9.89 -0.51 -6.87
N ASP A 207 10.37 -0.30 -5.65
CA ASP A 207 11.60 0.44 -5.42
C ASP A 207 12.73 -0.16 -6.25
N LYS A 208 13.40 0.70 -7.00
CA LYS A 208 14.72 0.33 -7.53
C LYS A 208 15.60 0.08 -6.32
N ASN A 209 15.87 -1.17 -6.05
CA ASN A 209 16.83 -1.54 -5.03
C ASN A 209 18.17 -0.88 -5.39
N LEU A 210 18.56 0.11 -4.61
CA LEU A 210 19.84 0.79 -4.71
C LEU A 210 20.80 0.14 -3.71
N THR A 211 22.08 0.24 -4.03
CA THR A 211 23.11 -0.22 -3.10
C THR A 211 23.62 0.98 -2.29
N CYS A 212 23.64 0.87 -0.98
CA CYS A 212 24.22 1.90 -0.12
C CYS A 212 25.70 2.12 -0.47
N PRO A 213 26.12 3.34 -0.85
CA PRO A 213 27.51 3.58 -1.25
C PRO A 213 28.51 3.40 -0.12
N ASN A 214 28.03 3.31 1.13
CA ASN A 214 28.91 3.23 2.31
C ASN A 214 29.07 1.80 2.86
N CYS A 215 28.03 0.95 2.78
CA CYS A 215 28.08 -0.39 3.40
C CYS A 215 27.57 -1.50 2.47
N ASN A 216 27.33 -1.19 1.20
CA ASN A 216 26.81 -2.08 0.16
C ASN A 216 25.52 -2.83 0.52
N ALA A 217 24.79 -2.36 1.53
CA ALA A 217 23.46 -2.91 1.83
C ALA A 217 22.47 -2.48 0.76
N THR A 218 21.55 -3.36 0.42
CA THR A 218 20.40 -3.03 -0.42
C THR A 218 19.51 -2.04 0.33
N ILE A 219 19.19 -0.92 -0.30
CA ILE A 219 18.35 0.15 0.23
C ILE A 219 17.32 0.53 -0.81
N ARG A 220 16.18 1.06 -0.36
CA ARG A 220 15.16 1.57 -1.27
C ARG A 220 15.57 2.92 -1.84
N SER A 221 15.19 3.20 -3.08
CA SER A 221 15.47 4.49 -3.74
C SER A 221 14.89 5.70 -3.01
N THR A 222 13.86 5.48 -2.17
CA THR A 222 13.15 6.48 -1.38
C THR A 222 13.82 6.77 -0.04
N THR A 223 14.73 5.90 0.46
CA THR A 223 15.34 6.07 1.78
C THR A 223 16.28 7.27 1.86
N LYS A 224 16.11 8.09 2.89
CA LYS A 224 17.02 9.21 3.20
C LYS A 224 18.27 8.77 3.96
N PHE A 225 18.17 7.64 4.68
CA PHE A 225 19.26 7.07 5.48
C PHE A 225 19.32 5.56 5.26
N CYS A 226 20.52 5.01 5.22
CA CYS A 226 20.70 3.58 5.16
C CYS A 226 20.30 2.91 6.48
N VAL A 227 19.32 2.01 6.44
CA VAL A 227 18.83 1.29 7.63
C VAL A 227 19.89 0.40 8.29
N LYS A 228 20.95 0.01 7.56
CA LYS A 228 22.02 -0.84 8.07
C LYS A 228 23.17 -0.05 8.73
N CYS A 229 23.56 1.09 8.14
CA CYS A 229 24.71 1.85 8.64
C CYS A 229 24.36 3.26 9.16
N GLY A 230 23.09 3.68 9.08
CA GLY A 230 22.60 4.98 9.58
C GLY A 230 23.07 6.19 8.78
N LYS A 231 23.89 6.02 7.72
CA LYS A 231 24.41 7.16 6.96
C LYS A 231 23.37 7.71 5.98
N PRO A 232 23.34 9.06 5.76
CA PRO A 232 22.44 9.68 4.79
C PRO A 232 22.78 9.24 3.35
N ILE A 233 21.72 9.02 2.55
CA ILE A 233 21.79 8.66 1.14
C ILE A 233 21.62 9.95 0.34
N LYS A 234 22.68 10.40 -0.33
CA LYS A 234 22.60 11.53 -1.25
C LYS A 234 22.07 11.05 -2.59
N LYS A 235 20.90 11.55 -3.01
CA LYS A 235 20.22 11.18 -4.27
C LYS A 235 21.08 11.36 -5.55
N ASN A 236 22.18 12.11 -5.49
CA ASN A 236 23.02 12.46 -6.64
C ASN A 236 24.27 11.57 -6.85
N GLU A 237 24.51 10.58 -5.99
CA GLU A 237 25.70 9.72 -6.06
C GLU A 237 25.39 8.29 -6.56
N VAL A 238 24.16 8.04 -7.00
CA VAL A 238 23.80 6.75 -7.58
C VAL A 238 24.27 6.73 -9.02
N ALA A 239 25.42 6.11 -9.23
CA ALA A 239 26.03 5.92 -10.55
C ALA A 239 25.05 5.32 -11.58
N LYS A 240 25.16 5.84 -12.79
CA LYS A 240 24.55 5.33 -14.03
C LYS A 240 24.83 3.86 -14.25
#